data_4fa71d301f92e0faa5f389eb4bede73b
#
_entry.id   4fa71d301f92e0faa5f389eb4bede73b
#
_cell.length_a   1.000
_cell.length_b   1.000
_cell.length_c   1.000
_cell.angle_alpha   90.00
_cell.angle_beta   90.00
_cell.angle_gamma   90.00
#
_symmetry.space_group_name_H-M   'P 1'
#
loop_
_entity.id
_entity.type
_entity.pdbx_description
1 polymer ?
#
loop_
_entity_poly.entity_id
_entity_poly.type
_entity_poly.pdbx_seq_one_letter_code
_entity_poly.pdbx_strand_id
1 'polypeptide(L)'
;MSDESKFKLLTAFKYMNQKIDMKDFNGRLVFQKKTYLLQEMGLHFGNTYGWYLYGPYSRDVTSEGFQLAPIQDYVNDLVPLSKSEKNQIERLGELISEAKKTFSKADDEYCLELLASLHFVIKHGYPRPKSGSSALKQFSLLKPKFSSDAKKAFELLEKYCLV
;
A
#
# COMPACT_ATOMS: atom_id res chain seq x y z
N MET A 1 -7.66 5.89 -14.21
CA MET A 1 -8.67 5.57 -13.16
C MET A 1 -9.99 6.24 -13.54
N SER A 2 -11.10 5.51 -13.47
CA SER A 2 -12.43 6.08 -13.69
C SER A 2 -12.84 6.97 -12.49
N ASP A 3 -13.84 7.85 -12.71
CA ASP A 3 -14.38 8.67 -11.62
C ASP A 3 -14.93 7.80 -10.46
N GLU A 4 -15.57 6.68 -10.79
CA GLU A 4 -16.04 5.73 -9.79
C GLU A 4 -14.89 5.17 -8.96
N SER A 5 -13.79 4.75 -9.59
CA SER A 5 -12.60 4.24 -8.90
C SER A 5 -11.96 5.30 -8.01
N LYS A 6 -11.90 6.54 -8.48
CA LYS A 6 -11.39 7.68 -7.72
C LYS A 6 -12.21 7.93 -6.45
N PHE A 7 -13.53 7.95 -6.55
CA PHE A 7 -14.40 8.15 -5.40
C PHE A 7 -14.46 6.93 -4.49
N LYS A 8 -14.29 5.71 -5.03
CA LYS A 8 -14.12 4.52 -4.21
C LYS A 8 -12.85 4.62 -3.36
N LEU A 9 -11.76 5.12 -3.91
CA LEU A 9 -10.52 5.35 -3.17
C LEU A 9 -10.74 6.34 -2.02
N LEU A 10 -11.43 7.44 -2.27
CA LEU A 10 -11.79 8.40 -1.23
C LEU A 10 -12.65 7.74 -0.14
N THR A 11 -13.64 6.93 -0.53
CA THR A 11 -14.50 6.19 0.40
C THR A 11 -13.68 5.25 1.28
N ALA A 12 -12.71 4.54 0.69
CA ALA A 12 -11.83 3.65 1.44
C ALA A 12 -11.02 4.40 2.50
N PHE A 13 -10.46 5.56 2.16
CA PHE A 13 -9.72 6.39 3.12
C PHE A 13 -10.62 6.93 4.23
N LYS A 14 -11.84 7.34 3.91
CA LYS A 14 -12.83 7.76 4.93
C LYS A 14 -13.22 6.61 5.86
N TYR A 15 -13.38 5.41 5.31
CA TYR A 15 -13.66 4.21 6.10
C TYR A 15 -12.52 3.87 7.07
N MET A 16 -11.27 4.12 6.68
CA MET A 16 -10.11 4.00 7.57
C MET A 16 -10.01 5.13 8.61
N ASN A 17 -10.91 6.11 8.55
CA ASN A 17 -10.83 7.35 9.33
C ASN A 17 -9.50 8.08 9.11
N GLN A 18 -9.07 8.14 7.86
CA GLN A 18 -7.82 8.78 7.46
C GLN A 18 -8.05 9.81 6.37
N LYS A 19 -7.36 10.93 6.49
CA LYS A 19 -7.33 11.96 5.46
C LYS A 19 -6.26 11.65 4.43
N ILE A 20 -6.53 12.03 3.19
CA ILE A 20 -5.55 12.02 2.11
C ILE A 20 -4.68 13.28 2.31
N ASP A 21 -3.42 13.08 2.66
CA ASP A 21 -2.46 14.16 2.87
C ASP A 21 -1.40 14.14 1.77
N MET A 22 -1.44 15.13 0.90
CA MET A 22 -0.51 15.28 -0.23
C MET A 22 0.47 16.44 -0.03
N LYS A 23 0.50 17.06 1.16
CA LYS A 23 1.28 18.26 1.42
C LYS A 23 2.78 18.03 1.41
N ASP A 24 3.22 16.92 2.00
CA ASP A 24 4.63 16.59 2.10
C ASP A 24 4.94 15.22 1.49
N PHE A 25 6.23 14.88 1.45
CA PHE A 25 6.71 13.61 0.91
C PHE A 25 6.14 12.42 1.67
N ASN A 26 6.13 12.46 3.00
CA ASN A 26 5.66 11.34 3.82
C ASN A 26 4.17 11.07 3.60
N GLY A 27 3.36 12.11 3.54
CA GLY A 27 1.93 11.98 3.23
C GLY A 27 1.69 11.33 1.86
N ARG A 28 2.44 11.78 0.84
CA ARG A 28 2.34 11.19 -0.50
C ARG A 28 2.80 9.74 -0.54
N LEU A 29 3.86 9.39 0.19
CA LEU A 29 4.33 8.01 0.29
C LEU A 29 3.29 7.11 0.96
N VAL A 30 2.76 7.54 2.08
CA VAL A 30 1.70 6.80 2.80
C VAL A 30 0.48 6.57 1.90
N PHE A 31 0.03 7.61 1.22
CA PHE A 31 -1.09 7.51 0.28
C PHE A 31 -0.81 6.49 -0.84
N GLN A 32 0.34 6.57 -1.49
CA GLN A 32 0.75 5.65 -2.54
C GLN A 32 0.78 4.19 -2.07
N LYS A 33 1.40 3.94 -0.94
CA LYS A 33 1.60 2.56 -0.45
C LYS A 33 0.31 1.95 0.08
N LYS A 34 -0.54 2.72 0.76
CA LYS A 34 -1.85 2.23 1.18
C LYS A 34 -2.73 1.92 -0.03
N THR A 35 -2.77 2.80 -1.02
CA THR A 35 -3.54 2.57 -2.25
C THR A 35 -3.04 1.32 -2.99
N TYR A 36 -1.73 1.15 -3.09
CA TYR A 36 -1.14 -0.06 -3.67
C TYR A 36 -1.59 -1.32 -2.94
N LEU A 37 -1.43 -1.36 -1.62
CA LEU A 37 -1.78 -2.55 -0.82
C LEU A 37 -3.28 -2.83 -0.87
N LEU A 38 -4.13 -1.82 -0.81
CA LEU A 38 -5.58 -2.00 -0.96
C LEU A 38 -5.94 -2.62 -2.30
N GLN A 39 -5.32 -2.16 -3.38
CA GLN A 39 -5.56 -2.73 -4.71
C GLN A 39 -5.12 -4.20 -4.77
N GLU A 40 -3.96 -4.53 -4.22
CA GLU A 40 -3.46 -5.91 -4.17
C GLU A 40 -4.31 -6.80 -3.24
N MET A 41 -5.00 -6.21 -2.28
CA MET A 41 -5.96 -6.93 -1.42
C MET A 41 -7.34 -7.08 -2.04
N GLY A 42 -7.57 -6.55 -3.23
CA GLY A 42 -8.79 -6.79 -3.99
C GLY A 42 -9.72 -5.60 -4.18
N LEU A 43 -9.35 -4.40 -3.73
CA LEU A 43 -10.11 -3.20 -4.08
C LEU A 43 -9.70 -2.73 -5.48
N HIS A 44 -10.62 -2.80 -6.43
CA HIS A 44 -10.33 -2.52 -7.83
C HIS A 44 -10.32 -1.01 -8.10
N PHE A 45 -9.12 -0.43 -8.15
CA PHE A 45 -8.92 0.97 -8.53
C PHE A 45 -8.42 1.14 -9.98
N GLY A 46 -7.86 0.07 -10.56
CA GLY A 46 -7.39 0.07 -11.94
C GLY A 46 -6.06 0.79 -12.16
N ASN A 47 -5.23 0.89 -11.13
CA ASN A 47 -3.94 1.56 -11.23
C ASN A 47 -2.83 0.63 -11.72
N THR A 48 -1.89 1.20 -12.46
CA THR A 48 -0.66 0.54 -12.88
C THR A 48 0.50 1.08 -12.05
N TYR A 49 1.31 0.16 -11.49
CA TYR A 49 2.45 0.50 -10.67
C TYR A 49 3.75 0.05 -11.32
N GLY A 50 4.79 0.87 -11.19
CA GLY A 50 6.15 0.53 -11.55
C GLY A 50 7.07 0.57 -10.34
N TRP A 51 8.29 0.04 -10.50
CA TRP A 51 9.31 0.11 -9.46
C TRP A 51 10.05 1.45 -9.53
N TYR A 52 10.05 2.18 -8.43
CA TYR A 52 10.71 3.47 -8.29
C TYR A 52 11.56 3.51 -7.02
N LEU A 53 12.13 4.66 -6.72
CA LEU A 53 13.10 4.84 -5.63
C LEU A 53 12.58 4.36 -4.26
N TYR A 54 11.30 4.53 -3.98
CA TYR A 54 10.67 4.10 -2.72
C TYR A 54 9.72 2.92 -2.90
N GLY A 55 9.97 2.06 -3.91
CA GLY A 55 9.15 0.89 -4.20
C GLY A 55 8.04 1.17 -5.22
N PRO A 56 6.92 0.45 -5.17
CA PRO A 56 5.86 0.60 -6.15
C PRO A 56 5.25 2.02 -6.14
N TYR A 57 5.13 2.60 -7.32
CA TYR A 57 4.64 3.95 -7.52
C TYR A 57 3.76 4.02 -8.76
N SER A 58 2.69 4.81 -8.69
CA SER A 58 1.79 5.11 -9.81
C SER A 58 1.60 6.62 -9.95
N ARG A 59 1.83 7.13 -11.16
CA ARG A 59 1.56 8.54 -11.48
C ARG A 59 0.07 8.88 -11.35
N ASP A 60 -0.79 7.94 -11.76
CA ASP A 60 -2.23 8.13 -11.68
C ASP A 60 -2.69 8.27 -10.23
N VAL A 61 -2.15 7.47 -9.32
CA VAL A 61 -2.45 7.58 -7.88
C VAL A 61 -2.02 8.94 -7.33
N THR A 62 -0.85 9.44 -7.70
CA THR A 62 -0.41 10.77 -7.29
C THR A 62 -1.36 11.85 -7.80
N SER A 63 -1.74 11.79 -9.08
CA SER A 63 -2.70 12.73 -9.68
C SER A 63 -4.04 12.69 -8.95
N GLU A 64 -4.56 11.50 -8.67
CA GLU A 64 -5.82 11.33 -7.94
C GLU A 64 -5.73 11.89 -6.52
N GLY A 65 -4.61 11.68 -5.83
CA GLY A 65 -4.39 12.24 -4.51
C GLY A 65 -4.47 13.76 -4.49
N PHE A 66 -3.85 14.42 -5.46
CA PHE A 66 -3.91 15.89 -5.58
C PHE A 66 -5.30 16.39 -5.96
N GLN A 67 -6.10 15.59 -6.67
CA GLN A 67 -7.49 15.95 -6.98
C GLN A 67 -8.42 15.74 -5.79
N LEU A 68 -8.23 14.66 -5.03
CA LEU A 68 -9.11 14.27 -3.93
C LEU A 68 -8.84 15.05 -2.64
N ALA A 69 -7.58 15.34 -2.32
CA ALA A 69 -7.21 15.99 -1.07
C ALA A 69 -7.97 17.30 -0.82
N PRO A 70 -8.08 18.23 -1.81
CA PRO A 70 -8.80 19.49 -1.59
C PRO A 70 -10.30 19.34 -1.39
N ILE A 71 -10.91 18.28 -1.92
CA ILE A 71 -12.38 18.10 -1.90
C ILE A 71 -12.86 17.07 -0.90
N GLN A 72 -11.97 16.35 -0.23
CA GLN A 72 -12.33 15.20 0.59
C GLN A 72 -13.33 15.51 1.71
N ASP A 73 -13.31 16.72 2.26
CA ASP A 73 -14.22 17.13 3.33
C ASP A 73 -15.59 17.59 2.81
N TYR A 74 -15.73 17.76 1.50
CA TYR A 74 -16.93 18.33 0.86
C TYR A 74 -17.72 17.30 0.04
N VAL A 75 -17.16 16.12 -0.21
CA VAL A 75 -17.80 15.08 -1.03
C VAL A 75 -18.65 14.19 -0.13
N ASN A 76 -19.96 14.14 -0.40
CA ASN A 76 -20.93 13.36 0.35
C ASN A 76 -21.44 12.12 -0.40
N ASP A 77 -21.48 12.18 -1.74
CA ASP A 77 -21.97 11.09 -2.59
C ASP A 77 -20.78 10.17 -2.94
N LEU A 78 -20.54 9.20 -2.08
CA LEU A 78 -19.42 8.27 -2.23
C LEU A 78 -19.90 6.93 -2.80
N VAL A 79 -19.01 6.27 -3.55
CA VAL A 79 -19.24 4.92 -4.02
C VAL A 79 -19.29 3.98 -2.81
N PRO A 80 -20.37 3.19 -2.64
CA PRO A 80 -20.47 2.29 -1.50
C PRO A 80 -19.44 1.17 -1.58
N LEU A 81 -18.92 0.78 -0.41
CA LEU A 81 -18.01 -0.35 -0.26
C LEU A 81 -18.81 -1.62 0.01
N SER A 82 -18.43 -2.72 -0.65
CA SER A 82 -18.95 -4.04 -0.33
C SER A 82 -18.47 -4.50 1.06
N LYS A 83 -19.12 -5.52 1.61
CA LYS A 83 -18.69 -6.14 2.87
C LYS A 83 -17.27 -6.70 2.73
N SER A 84 -16.96 -7.33 1.62
CA SER A 84 -15.62 -7.87 1.34
C SER A 84 -14.58 -6.75 1.29
N GLU A 85 -14.87 -5.64 0.62
CA GLU A 85 -13.96 -4.49 0.56
C GLU A 85 -13.71 -3.89 1.94
N LYS A 86 -14.75 -3.73 2.76
CA LYS A 86 -14.62 -3.26 4.14
C LYS A 86 -13.74 -4.18 4.97
N ASN A 87 -13.92 -5.50 4.85
CA ASN A 87 -13.09 -6.48 5.54
C ASN A 87 -11.61 -6.35 5.14
N GLN A 88 -11.33 -6.15 3.86
CA GLN A 88 -9.95 -5.99 3.39
C GLN A 88 -9.32 -4.68 3.90
N ILE A 89 -10.08 -3.61 3.96
CA ILE A 89 -9.60 -2.35 4.55
C ILE A 89 -9.24 -2.53 6.03
N GLU A 90 -10.10 -3.21 6.78
CA GLU A 90 -9.84 -3.53 8.20
C GLU A 90 -8.59 -4.41 8.36
N ARG A 91 -8.41 -5.39 7.49
CA ARG A 91 -7.22 -6.25 7.50
C ARG A 91 -5.94 -5.46 7.19
N LEU A 92 -6.00 -4.48 6.29
CA LEU A 92 -4.85 -3.60 6.06
C LEU A 92 -4.49 -2.84 7.33
N GLY A 93 -5.48 -2.30 8.05
CA GLY A 93 -5.27 -1.64 9.33
C GLY A 93 -4.60 -2.55 10.36
N GLU A 94 -5.04 -3.79 10.46
CA GLU A 94 -4.42 -4.80 11.34
C GLU A 94 -2.98 -5.11 10.94
N LEU A 95 -2.72 -5.30 9.65
CA LEU A 95 -1.38 -5.54 9.12
C LEU A 95 -0.43 -4.40 9.46
N ILE A 96 -0.83 -3.16 9.25
CA ILE A 96 -0.01 -1.98 9.57
C ILE A 96 0.25 -1.92 11.08
N SER A 97 -0.76 -2.13 11.89
CA SER A 97 -0.65 -2.13 13.36
C SER A 97 0.34 -3.20 13.84
N GLU A 98 0.26 -4.40 13.29
CA GLU A 98 1.17 -5.50 13.63
C GLU A 98 2.61 -5.22 13.16
N ALA A 99 2.77 -4.66 11.97
CA ALA A 99 4.06 -4.25 11.43
C ALA A 99 4.74 -3.22 12.34
N LYS A 100 4.01 -2.25 12.84
CA LYS A 100 4.53 -1.21 13.75
C LYS A 100 5.03 -1.77 15.08
N LYS A 101 4.50 -2.90 15.51
CA LYS A 101 4.94 -3.61 16.71
C LYS A 101 6.10 -4.57 16.45
N THR A 102 6.30 -4.98 15.20
CA THR A 102 7.23 -6.06 14.82
C THR A 102 8.53 -5.52 14.25
N PHE A 103 8.49 -4.44 13.46
CA PHE A 103 9.66 -3.90 12.78
C PHE A 103 10.51 -3.01 13.69
N SER A 104 11.74 -2.78 13.28
CA SER A 104 12.70 -1.95 14.02
C SER A 104 12.28 -0.48 14.12
N LYS A 105 11.43 -0.02 13.20
CA LYS A 105 10.85 1.34 13.20
C LYS A 105 9.34 1.25 13.14
N ALA A 106 8.66 1.96 14.03
CA ALA A 106 7.22 1.91 14.19
C ALA A 106 6.46 3.05 13.47
N ASP A 107 7.10 3.75 12.53
CA ASP A 107 6.42 4.77 11.74
C ASP A 107 5.74 4.18 10.49
N ASP A 108 4.68 4.85 10.04
CA ASP A 108 3.88 4.39 8.91
C ASP A 108 4.71 4.34 7.62
N GLU A 109 5.57 5.30 7.40
CA GLU A 109 6.39 5.40 6.19
C GLU A 109 7.31 4.21 6.04
N TYR A 110 8.02 3.86 7.09
CA TYR A 110 8.92 2.70 7.09
C TYR A 110 8.17 1.39 6.88
N CYS A 111 7.11 1.17 7.65
CA CYS A 111 6.32 -0.05 7.58
C CYS A 111 5.67 -0.23 6.21
N LEU A 112 5.07 0.82 5.68
CA LEU A 112 4.38 0.77 4.39
C LEU A 112 5.35 0.64 3.21
N GLU A 113 6.48 1.34 3.24
CA GLU A 113 7.50 1.18 2.19
C GLU A 113 8.03 -0.26 2.18
N LEU A 114 8.35 -0.82 3.34
CA LEU A 114 8.85 -2.19 3.45
C LEU A 114 7.82 -3.20 2.93
N LEU A 115 6.59 -3.16 3.43
CA LEU A 115 5.54 -4.11 3.06
C LEU A 115 5.20 -4.03 1.56
N ALA A 116 4.98 -2.83 1.05
CA ALA A 116 4.62 -2.63 -0.36
C ALA A 116 5.77 -3.00 -1.29
N SER A 117 7.00 -2.62 -0.94
CA SER A 117 8.18 -2.92 -1.77
C SER A 117 8.48 -4.42 -1.82
N LEU A 118 8.43 -5.11 -0.68
CA LEU A 118 8.64 -6.55 -0.65
C LEU A 118 7.54 -7.29 -1.42
N HIS A 119 6.29 -6.91 -1.22
CA HIS A 119 5.16 -7.48 -1.95
C HIS A 119 5.35 -7.31 -3.47
N PHE A 120 5.75 -6.12 -3.91
CA PHE A 120 5.97 -5.84 -5.32
C PHE A 120 7.09 -6.73 -5.91
N VAL A 121 8.19 -6.90 -5.20
CA VAL A 121 9.28 -7.80 -5.65
C VAL A 121 8.78 -9.23 -5.81
N ILE A 122 7.97 -9.72 -4.87
CA ILE A 122 7.43 -11.08 -4.90
C ILE A 122 6.47 -11.28 -6.08
N LYS A 123 5.55 -10.35 -6.28
CA LYS A 123 4.44 -10.50 -7.24
C LYS A 123 4.74 -9.94 -8.63
N HIS A 124 5.57 -8.92 -8.72
CA HIS A 124 5.81 -8.16 -9.94
C HIS A 124 7.30 -7.97 -10.26
N GLY A 125 8.20 -8.57 -9.48
CA GLY A 125 9.64 -8.45 -9.67
C GLY A 125 10.12 -9.02 -10.98
N TYR A 126 11.23 -8.46 -11.52
CA TYR A 126 11.90 -9.00 -12.69
C TYR A 126 13.41 -9.12 -12.40
N PRO A 127 13.99 -10.32 -12.51
CA PRO A 127 13.31 -11.60 -12.75
C PRO A 127 12.37 -11.95 -11.59
N ARG A 128 11.30 -12.67 -11.89
CA ARG A 128 10.32 -13.05 -10.86
C ARG A 128 10.93 -14.07 -9.90
N PRO A 129 10.88 -13.84 -8.59
CA PRO A 129 11.41 -14.79 -7.62
C PRO A 129 10.70 -16.14 -7.70
N LYS A 130 11.46 -17.24 -7.55
CA LYS A 130 10.91 -18.60 -7.60
C LYS A 130 10.50 -19.14 -6.23
N SER A 131 10.92 -18.48 -5.14
CA SER A 131 10.65 -18.89 -3.76
C SER A 131 10.70 -17.69 -2.84
N GLY A 132 10.20 -17.84 -1.60
CA GLY A 132 10.32 -16.82 -0.57
C GLY A 132 11.79 -16.49 -0.26
N SER A 133 12.65 -17.49 -0.21
CA SER A 133 14.07 -17.32 0.02
C SER A 133 14.74 -16.48 -1.07
N SER A 134 14.46 -16.78 -2.35
CA SER A 134 14.99 -16.01 -3.47
C SER A 134 14.42 -14.58 -3.51
N ALA A 135 13.16 -14.41 -3.15
CA ALA A 135 12.53 -13.09 -3.05
C ALA A 135 13.21 -12.22 -1.98
N LEU A 136 13.47 -12.76 -0.81
CA LEU A 136 14.18 -12.05 0.27
C LEU A 136 15.61 -11.67 -0.13
N LYS A 137 16.30 -12.56 -0.81
CA LYS A 137 17.66 -12.28 -1.33
C LYS A 137 17.64 -11.15 -2.36
N GLN A 138 16.73 -11.21 -3.32
CA GLN A 138 16.57 -10.17 -4.35
C GLN A 138 16.19 -8.84 -3.70
N PHE A 139 15.24 -8.85 -2.77
CA PHE A 139 14.79 -7.65 -2.07
C PHE A 139 15.92 -7.00 -1.26
N SER A 140 16.72 -7.79 -0.56
CA SER A 140 17.84 -7.28 0.25
C SER A 140 18.91 -6.59 -0.61
N LEU A 141 19.09 -7.02 -1.84
CA LEU A 141 19.99 -6.35 -2.80
C LEU A 141 19.42 -5.01 -3.27
N LEU A 142 18.09 -4.93 -3.47
CA LEU A 142 17.40 -3.71 -3.92
C LEU A 142 17.19 -2.70 -2.81
N LYS A 143 16.92 -3.17 -1.61
CA LYS A 143 16.54 -2.37 -0.45
C LYS A 143 17.31 -2.79 0.81
N PRO A 144 18.64 -2.59 0.85
CA PRO A 144 19.45 -3.09 1.97
C PRO A 144 19.07 -2.51 3.32
N LYS A 145 18.48 -1.31 3.37
CA LYS A 145 18.00 -0.70 4.62
C LYS A 145 16.93 -1.51 5.36
N PHE A 146 16.24 -2.40 4.65
CA PHE A 146 15.19 -3.25 5.23
C PHE A 146 15.65 -4.67 5.54
N SER A 147 16.91 -5.00 5.33
CA SER A 147 17.40 -6.39 5.41
C SER A 147 17.11 -7.04 6.77
N SER A 148 17.19 -6.28 7.87
CA SER A 148 16.95 -6.82 9.21
C SER A 148 15.48 -7.15 9.48
N ASP A 149 14.53 -6.50 8.80
CA ASP A 149 13.10 -6.69 8.99
C ASP A 149 12.42 -7.44 7.84
N ALA A 150 13.14 -7.71 6.74
CA ALA A 150 12.55 -8.28 5.52
C ALA A 150 11.89 -9.64 5.75
N LYS A 151 12.51 -10.52 6.54
CA LYS A 151 11.93 -11.83 6.86
C LYS A 151 10.63 -11.71 7.64
N LYS A 152 10.58 -10.82 8.63
CA LYS A 152 9.37 -10.54 9.41
C LYS A 152 8.27 -9.97 8.52
N ALA A 153 8.63 -9.07 7.61
CA ALA A 153 7.70 -8.52 6.63
C ALA A 153 7.12 -9.61 5.72
N PHE A 154 7.94 -10.54 5.25
CA PHE A 154 7.49 -11.69 4.47
C PHE A 154 6.49 -12.55 5.25
N GLU A 155 6.79 -12.87 6.51
CA GLU A 155 5.90 -13.64 7.38
C GLU A 155 4.56 -12.94 7.61
N LEU A 156 4.56 -11.61 7.75
CA LEU A 156 3.32 -10.83 7.85
C LEU A 156 2.52 -10.85 6.54
N LEU A 157 3.18 -10.71 5.39
CA LEU A 157 2.50 -10.79 4.10
C LEU A 157 1.86 -12.16 3.88
N GLU A 158 2.53 -13.25 4.29
CA GLU A 158 1.94 -14.59 4.27
C GLU A 158 0.72 -14.70 5.19
N LYS A 159 0.86 -14.22 6.44
CA LYS A 159 -0.22 -14.26 7.43
C LYS A 159 -1.48 -13.56 6.93
N TYR A 160 -1.33 -12.46 6.21
CA TYR A 160 -2.46 -11.71 5.65
C TYR A 160 -2.83 -12.12 4.22
N CYS A 161 -2.29 -13.23 3.74
CA CYS A 161 -2.60 -13.83 2.43
C CYS A 161 -2.32 -12.91 1.23
N LEU A 162 -1.31 -12.07 1.34
CA LEU A 162 -0.86 -11.21 0.24
C LEU A 162 0.20 -11.90 -0.65
N VAL A 163 0.81 -12.93 -0.15
CA VAL A 163 1.80 -13.77 -0.87
C VAL A 163 1.57 -15.24 -0.60
#